data_8b8d562bbab18ba8da6115bb00ccb0a2
#
_entry.id   8b8d562bbab18ba8da6115bb00ccb0a2
#
_cell.length_a   1.000
_cell.length_b   1.000
_cell.length_c   1.000
_cell.angle_alpha   90.00
_cell.angle_beta   90.00
_cell.angle_gamma   90.00
#
_symmetry.space_group_name_H-M   'P 1'
#
loop_
_entity.id
_entity.type
_entity.pdbx_description
1 polymer ?
#
loop_
_entity_poly.entity_id
_entity_poly.type
_entity_poly.pdbx_seq_one_letter_code
_entity_poly.pdbx_strand_id
1 'polypeptide(L)'
;LDAERKMLRVIARLKEAAPIPIKATFLGCHAVPPEFADAAAYTQHVVEDMLPAFAAEGLVDYVDAFCEKGYFGVDETRALLDASNELGIKSKVHVNQFNEIGGVELCVNQKALSVDHLEVCGSEAIQSLIEGFERAEEGEGLPTYPVALPGCSHFLGIPYTPGRALID
;
A
#
# COMPACT_ATOMS: atom_id res chain seq x y z
N LEU A 1 -2.65 18.32 3.35
CA LEU A 1 -3.82 17.95 4.17
C LEU A 1 -5.15 18.30 3.49
N ASP A 2 -5.39 19.56 3.12
CA ASP A 2 -6.71 20.00 2.61
C ASP A 2 -7.08 19.41 1.25
N ALA A 3 -6.11 19.24 0.34
CA ALA A 3 -6.35 18.63 -0.96
C ALA A 3 -6.77 17.17 -0.83
N GLU A 4 -6.06 16.38 -0.02
CA GLU A 4 -6.37 14.97 0.25
C GLU A 4 -7.75 14.84 0.92
N ARG A 5 -8.01 15.65 1.95
CA ARG A 5 -9.32 15.66 2.62
C ARG A 5 -10.46 15.97 1.65
N LYS A 6 -10.26 16.93 0.76
CA LYS A 6 -11.24 17.28 -0.27
C LYS A 6 -11.53 16.11 -1.20
N MET A 7 -10.49 15.41 -1.67
CA MET A 7 -10.65 14.23 -2.52
C MET A 7 -11.41 13.11 -1.80
N LEU A 8 -11.02 12.78 -0.58
CA LEU A 8 -11.68 11.75 0.22
C LEU A 8 -13.16 12.08 0.51
N ARG A 9 -13.48 13.34 0.80
CA ARG A 9 -14.89 13.79 0.97
C ARG A 9 -15.69 13.72 -0.33
N VAL A 10 -15.08 13.95 -1.48
CA VAL A 10 -15.74 13.72 -2.79
C VAL A 10 -16.01 12.25 -2.99
N ILE A 11 -15.06 11.36 -2.67
CA ILE A 11 -15.26 9.91 -2.72
C ILE A 11 -16.40 9.47 -1.79
N ALA A 12 -16.47 10.00 -0.58
CA ALA A 12 -17.55 9.69 0.36
C ALA A 12 -18.92 10.04 -0.22
N ARG A 13 -19.06 11.19 -0.86
CA ARG A 13 -20.30 11.57 -1.58
C ARG A 13 -20.60 10.65 -2.77
N LEU A 14 -19.59 10.22 -3.50
CA LEU A 14 -19.75 9.29 -4.62
C LEU A 14 -20.21 7.91 -4.14
N LYS A 15 -19.74 7.43 -2.97
CA LYS A 15 -20.22 6.17 -2.37
C LYS A 15 -21.74 6.15 -2.19
N GLU A 16 -22.35 7.30 -1.87
CA GLU A 16 -23.80 7.42 -1.68
C GLU A 16 -24.57 7.53 -2.99
N ALA A 17 -23.97 8.11 -4.03
CA ALA A 17 -24.65 8.45 -5.28
C ALA A 17 -24.41 7.44 -6.42
N ALA A 18 -23.31 6.69 -6.38
CA ALA A 18 -22.93 5.80 -7.47
C ALA A 18 -23.68 4.45 -7.42
N PRO A 19 -24.03 3.87 -8.57
CA PRO A 19 -24.68 2.56 -8.64
C PRO A 19 -23.74 1.37 -8.44
N ILE A 20 -22.44 1.64 -8.19
CA ILE A 20 -21.39 0.64 -7.98
C ILE A 20 -20.72 0.85 -6.63
N PRO A 21 -20.17 -0.20 -6.00
CA PRO A 21 -19.37 -0.05 -4.79
C PRO A 21 -18.11 0.78 -5.05
N ILE A 22 -17.81 1.73 -4.16
CA ILE A 22 -16.59 2.56 -4.21
C ILE A 22 -15.85 2.39 -2.90
N LYS A 23 -14.52 2.24 -2.99
CA LYS A 23 -13.60 2.22 -1.86
C LYS A 23 -12.63 3.38 -1.96
N ALA A 24 -12.34 4.02 -0.83
CA ALA A 24 -11.41 5.11 -0.74
C ALA A 24 -10.06 4.62 -0.22
N THR A 25 -9.02 4.72 -1.04
CA THR A 25 -7.65 4.44 -0.63
C THR A 25 -6.93 5.75 -0.38
N PHE A 26 -6.42 5.95 0.83
CA PHE A 26 -5.57 7.08 1.18
C PHE A 26 -4.11 6.75 0.82
N LEU A 27 -3.61 7.34 -0.26
CA LEU A 27 -2.23 7.20 -0.75
C LEU A 27 -1.42 8.44 -0.36
N GLY A 28 -1.23 8.69 0.94
CA GLY A 28 -0.45 9.82 1.46
C GLY A 28 1.05 9.70 1.13
N CYS A 29 1.60 8.52 1.35
CA CYS A 29 3.02 8.23 1.14
C CYS A 29 3.33 7.82 -0.31
N HIS A 30 3.09 8.74 -1.27
CA HIS A 30 3.41 8.53 -2.69
C HIS A 30 4.54 9.44 -3.19
N ALA A 31 4.54 10.69 -2.77
CA ALA A 31 5.60 11.65 -3.06
C ALA A 31 5.75 12.62 -1.90
N VAL A 32 6.99 13.01 -1.60
CA VAL A 32 7.28 13.99 -0.54
C VAL A 32 6.96 15.39 -1.06
N PRO A 33 6.04 16.13 -0.43
CA PRO A 33 5.77 17.51 -0.81
C PRO A 33 6.99 18.42 -0.54
N PRO A 34 7.17 19.47 -1.32
CA PRO A 34 8.36 20.33 -1.22
C PRO A 34 8.50 21.07 0.12
N GLU A 35 7.46 21.10 0.94
CA GLU A 35 7.46 21.71 2.28
C GLU A 35 8.16 20.84 3.33
N PHE A 36 8.37 19.55 3.04
CA PHE A 36 9.01 18.60 3.95
C PHE A 36 10.45 18.33 3.55
N ALA A 37 11.31 18.14 4.54
CA ALA A 37 12.75 17.93 4.32
C ALA A 37 13.05 16.58 3.64
N ASP A 38 12.29 15.53 4.01
CA ASP A 38 12.50 14.17 3.56
C ASP A 38 11.24 13.30 3.76
N ALA A 39 11.33 12.03 3.35
CA ALA A 39 10.24 11.06 3.48
C ALA A 39 9.88 10.78 4.94
N ALA A 40 10.86 10.73 5.85
CA ALA A 40 10.62 10.45 7.25
C ALA A 40 9.79 11.56 7.93
N ALA A 41 10.16 12.83 7.71
CA ALA A 41 9.43 13.97 8.24
C ALA A 41 7.99 14.05 7.68
N TYR A 42 7.81 13.73 6.39
CA TYR A 42 6.48 13.70 5.80
C TYR A 42 5.66 12.52 6.30
N THR A 43 6.24 11.32 6.42
CA THR A 43 5.56 10.15 6.98
C THR A 43 5.09 10.42 8.41
N GLN A 44 5.92 11.06 9.23
CA GLN A 44 5.50 11.47 10.57
C GLN A 44 4.23 12.34 10.54
N HIS A 45 4.17 13.35 9.67
CA HIS A 45 2.97 14.18 9.49
C HIS A 45 1.77 13.35 8.99
N VAL A 46 1.99 12.40 8.08
CA VAL A 46 0.92 11.52 7.59
C VAL A 46 0.33 10.68 8.72
N VAL A 47 1.16 10.05 9.55
CA VAL A 47 0.71 9.13 10.61
C VAL A 47 0.18 9.84 11.85
N GLU A 48 0.72 11.02 12.19
CA GLU A 48 0.32 11.75 13.40
C GLU A 48 -0.88 12.68 13.16
N ASP A 49 -1.00 13.28 11.97
CA ASP A 49 -2.00 14.32 11.70
C ASP A 49 -3.04 13.91 10.65
N MET A 50 -2.57 13.41 9.47
CA MET A 50 -3.47 13.20 8.33
C MET A 50 -4.34 11.97 8.50
N LEU A 51 -3.74 10.81 8.71
CA LEU A 51 -4.45 9.54 8.81
C LEU A 51 -5.44 9.50 9.97
N PRO A 52 -5.09 9.90 11.21
CA PRO A 52 -6.04 9.94 12.31
C PRO A 52 -7.23 10.88 12.03
N ALA A 53 -6.97 12.05 11.44
CA ALA A 53 -8.02 13.00 11.11
C ALA A 53 -9.01 12.44 10.05
N PHE A 54 -8.50 11.76 9.02
CA PHE A 54 -9.36 11.16 7.98
C PHE A 54 -10.09 9.91 8.47
N ALA A 55 -9.46 9.12 9.34
CA ALA A 55 -10.08 7.98 9.99
C ALA A 55 -11.22 8.41 10.91
N ALA A 56 -11.03 9.46 11.69
CA ALA A 56 -12.07 10.02 12.57
C ALA A 56 -13.30 10.55 11.79
N GLU A 57 -13.11 10.99 10.54
CA GLU A 57 -14.19 11.39 9.64
C GLU A 57 -14.82 10.19 8.89
N GLY A 58 -14.29 8.96 9.04
CA GLY A 58 -14.76 7.76 8.33
C GLY A 58 -14.50 7.79 6.82
N LEU A 59 -13.47 8.51 6.39
CA LEU A 59 -13.21 8.77 4.97
C LEU A 59 -12.35 7.69 4.30
N VAL A 60 -11.63 6.85 5.05
CA VAL A 60 -10.59 5.95 4.55
C VAL A 60 -11.04 4.50 4.69
N ASP A 61 -11.09 3.75 3.59
CA ASP A 61 -11.28 2.30 3.59
C ASP A 61 -9.94 1.56 3.65
N TYR A 62 -8.92 2.09 2.94
CA TYR A 62 -7.58 1.51 2.85
C TYR A 62 -6.51 2.61 2.90
N VAL A 63 -5.33 2.26 3.37
CA VAL A 63 -4.11 3.07 3.17
C VAL A 63 -3.22 2.44 2.13
N ASP A 64 -2.33 3.26 1.55
CA ASP A 64 -1.38 2.84 0.55
C ASP A 64 -0.09 3.67 0.66
N ALA A 65 1.02 3.08 0.23
CA ALA A 65 2.31 3.75 0.12
C ALA A 65 3.03 3.29 -1.15
N PHE A 66 3.92 4.13 -1.65
CA PHE A 66 4.89 3.73 -2.66
C PHE A 66 6.21 3.36 -1.99
N CYS A 67 6.32 2.08 -1.59
CA CYS A 67 7.51 1.51 -0.97
C CYS A 67 8.57 1.22 -2.04
N GLU A 68 9.40 2.20 -2.32
CA GLU A 68 10.34 2.14 -3.44
C GLU A 68 11.59 2.99 -3.17
N LYS A 69 12.72 2.56 -3.71
CA LYS A 69 13.99 3.29 -3.60
C LYS A 69 13.86 4.71 -4.16
N GLY A 70 14.18 5.71 -3.32
CA GLY A 70 14.10 7.12 -3.69
C GLY A 70 12.72 7.74 -3.47
N TYR A 71 11.76 6.99 -2.96
CA TYR A 71 10.45 7.44 -2.51
C TYR A 71 10.30 7.20 -1.00
N PHE A 72 9.48 6.24 -0.59
CA PHE A 72 9.36 5.84 0.82
C PHE A 72 10.04 4.49 1.02
N GLY A 73 10.89 4.40 2.03
CA GLY A 73 11.60 3.17 2.37
C GLY A 73 10.75 2.22 3.23
N VAL A 74 11.39 1.14 3.65
CA VAL A 74 10.77 0.13 4.52
C VAL A 74 10.36 0.72 5.86
N ASP A 75 11.15 1.63 6.43
CA ASP A 75 10.87 2.22 7.76
C ASP A 75 9.68 3.17 7.71
N GLU A 76 9.59 4.03 6.69
CA GLU A 76 8.46 4.93 6.48
C GLU A 76 7.18 4.15 6.18
N THR A 77 7.29 3.12 5.35
CA THR A 77 6.15 2.23 5.05
C THR A 77 5.70 1.51 6.31
N ARG A 78 6.62 0.99 7.11
CA ARG A 78 6.30 0.35 8.41
C ARG A 78 5.53 1.29 9.32
N ALA A 79 5.97 2.53 9.48
CA ALA A 79 5.31 3.51 10.34
C ALA A 79 3.85 3.76 9.89
N LEU A 80 3.60 3.86 8.57
CA LEU A 80 2.25 3.98 8.04
C LEU A 80 1.40 2.73 8.32
N LEU A 81 1.96 1.53 8.10
CA LEU A 81 1.23 0.27 8.32
C LEU A 81 0.91 0.06 9.81
N ASP A 82 1.83 0.36 10.71
CA ASP A 82 1.60 0.30 12.15
C ASP A 82 0.45 1.23 12.56
N ALA A 83 0.49 2.49 12.15
CA ALA A 83 -0.56 3.47 12.43
C ALA A 83 -1.92 3.06 11.83
N SER A 84 -1.94 2.49 10.62
CA SER A 84 -3.18 2.02 10.00
C SER A 84 -3.76 0.80 10.71
N ASN A 85 -2.92 -0.13 11.15
CA ASN A 85 -3.33 -1.31 11.90
C ASN A 85 -3.93 -0.93 13.27
N GLU A 86 -3.35 0.06 13.97
CA GLU A 86 -3.91 0.60 15.23
C GLU A 86 -5.32 1.18 15.03
N LEU A 87 -5.59 1.75 13.87
CA LEU A 87 -6.90 2.29 13.50
C LEU A 87 -7.86 1.24 12.88
N GLY A 88 -7.39 -0.01 12.71
CA GLY A 88 -8.17 -1.08 12.08
C GLY A 88 -8.36 -0.91 10.57
N ILE A 89 -7.55 -0.06 9.92
CA ILE A 89 -7.59 0.21 8.48
C ILE A 89 -6.60 -0.71 7.77
N LYS A 90 -7.06 -1.46 6.77
CA LYS A 90 -6.19 -2.35 5.98
C LYS A 90 -5.34 -1.57 4.98
N SER A 91 -4.19 -2.12 4.65
CA SER A 91 -3.24 -1.54 3.70
C SER A 91 -3.18 -2.34 2.39
N LYS A 92 -2.89 -1.61 1.33
CA LYS A 92 -2.55 -2.10 -0.01
C LYS A 92 -1.30 -1.30 -0.41
N VAL A 93 -0.24 -1.93 -0.86
CA VAL A 93 1.04 -1.22 -0.97
C VAL A 93 1.67 -1.44 -2.34
N HIS A 94 2.09 -0.36 -3.00
CA HIS A 94 2.93 -0.41 -4.19
C HIS A 94 4.34 -0.82 -3.79
N VAL A 95 4.81 -1.97 -4.25
CA VAL A 95 6.14 -2.50 -3.91
C VAL A 95 6.80 -3.15 -5.12
N ASN A 96 8.11 -3.22 -5.10
CA ASN A 96 8.90 -3.97 -6.07
C ASN A 96 8.57 -3.62 -7.53
N GLN A 97 8.24 -2.35 -7.81
CA GLN A 97 8.01 -1.88 -9.17
C GLN A 97 9.32 -1.72 -9.93
N PHE A 98 10.33 -1.15 -9.29
CA PHE A 98 11.64 -0.90 -9.90
C PHE A 98 12.79 -1.56 -9.11
N ASN A 99 12.65 -1.69 -7.79
CA ASN A 99 13.67 -2.25 -6.91
C ASN A 99 13.07 -3.12 -5.81
N GLU A 100 13.78 -4.19 -5.46
CA GLU A 100 13.51 -4.95 -4.24
C GLU A 100 14.24 -4.31 -3.07
N ILE A 101 13.47 -3.83 -2.09
CA ILE A 101 14.02 -3.18 -0.89
C ILE A 101 13.47 -3.78 0.41
N GLY A 102 12.79 -4.94 0.35
CA GLY A 102 12.16 -5.60 1.49
C GLY A 102 10.71 -5.19 1.74
N GLY A 103 10.07 -4.55 0.76
CA GLY A 103 8.69 -4.07 0.88
C GLY A 103 7.66 -5.21 0.92
N VAL A 104 7.86 -6.29 0.16
CA VAL A 104 6.97 -7.46 0.17
C VAL A 104 7.00 -8.14 1.53
N GLU A 105 8.18 -8.42 2.06
CA GLU A 105 8.40 -9.07 3.35
C GLU A 105 7.78 -8.25 4.49
N LEU A 106 7.95 -6.93 4.45
CA LEU A 106 7.29 -6.03 5.39
C LEU A 106 5.78 -6.18 5.32
N CYS A 107 5.19 -6.09 4.13
CA CYS A 107 3.74 -6.12 3.93
C CYS A 107 3.12 -7.45 4.36
N VAL A 108 3.79 -8.58 4.07
CA VAL A 108 3.35 -9.91 4.51
C VAL A 108 3.37 -10.01 6.05
N ASN A 109 4.43 -9.52 6.69
CA ASN A 109 4.53 -9.54 8.16
C ASN A 109 3.51 -8.60 8.83
N GLN A 110 3.15 -7.50 8.19
CA GLN A 110 2.15 -6.53 8.64
C GLN A 110 0.71 -6.92 8.26
N LYS A 111 0.52 -8.07 7.58
CA LYS A 111 -0.79 -8.56 7.13
C LYS A 111 -1.52 -7.55 6.24
N ALA A 112 -0.77 -6.87 5.35
CA ALA A 112 -1.34 -6.04 4.32
C ALA A 112 -2.30 -6.86 3.43
N LEU A 113 -3.35 -6.23 2.91
CA LEU A 113 -4.32 -6.91 2.06
C LEU A 113 -3.70 -7.31 0.71
N SER A 114 -2.91 -6.41 0.12
CA SER A 114 -2.21 -6.70 -1.13
C SER A 114 -0.86 -6.00 -1.22
N VAL A 115 -0.02 -6.54 -2.09
CA VAL A 115 1.20 -5.94 -2.63
C VAL A 115 1.03 -5.81 -4.13
N ASP A 116 1.11 -4.59 -4.61
CA ASP A 116 0.76 -4.23 -5.98
C ASP A 116 2.05 -3.96 -6.78
N HIS A 117 2.07 -4.24 -8.08
CA HIS A 117 3.17 -4.17 -9.04
C HIS A 117 3.98 -5.46 -9.17
N LEU A 118 5.04 -5.65 -8.40
CA LEU A 118 5.88 -6.84 -8.39
C LEU A 118 6.62 -7.10 -9.71
N GLU A 119 6.95 -6.06 -10.51
CA GLU A 119 7.71 -6.20 -11.74
C GLU A 119 9.12 -6.74 -11.48
N VAL A 120 9.71 -6.38 -10.33
CA VAL A 120 10.94 -6.98 -9.79
C VAL A 120 10.60 -7.79 -8.56
N CYS A 121 10.37 -9.09 -8.73
CA CYS A 121 9.98 -10.00 -7.66
C CYS A 121 10.86 -11.24 -7.67
N GLY A 122 11.87 -11.26 -6.82
CA GLY A 122 12.81 -12.36 -6.67
C GLY A 122 12.30 -13.49 -5.77
N SER A 123 13.13 -14.50 -5.59
CA SER A 123 12.78 -15.70 -4.84
C SER A 123 12.45 -15.44 -3.36
N GLU A 124 13.10 -14.46 -2.73
CA GLU A 124 12.86 -14.13 -1.31
C GLU A 124 11.48 -13.52 -1.11
N ALA A 125 11.09 -12.58 -1.97
CA ALA A 125 9.76 -11.98 -1.94
C ALA A 125 8.66 -13.03 -2.24
N ILE A 126 8.87 -13.92 -3.22
CA ILE A 126 7.94 -15.02 -3.51
C ILE A 126 7.81 -15.96 -2.33
N GLN A 127 8.94 -16.36 -1.71
CA GLN A 127 8.92 -17.22 -0.54
C GLN A 127 8.15 -16.59 0.64
N SER A 128 8.34 -15.30 0.87
CA SER A 128 7.60 -14.57 1.91
C SER A 128 6.09 -14.58 1.65
N LEU A 129 5.66 -14.43 0.40
CA LEU A 129 4.24 -14.54 0.03
C LEU A 129 3.69 -15.95 0.31
N ILE A 130 4.42 -17.01 -0.09
CA ILE A 130 4.06 -18.41 0.17
C ILE A 130 3.85 -18.62 1.68
N GLU A 131 4.81 -18.25 2.49
CA GLU A 131 4.72 -18.34 3.96
C GLU A 131 3.51 -17.56 4.53
N GLY A 132 3.16 -16.42 3.92
CA GLY A 132 1.97 -15.65 4.26
C GLY A 132 0.67 -16.40 3.97
N PHE A 133 0.61 -17.12 2.85
CA PHE A 133 -0.53 -17.99 2.51
C PHE A 133 -0.62 -19.21 3.43
N GLU A 134 0.49 -19.88 3.72
CA GLU A 134 0.54 -21.01 4.66
C GLU A 134 0.03 -20.61 6.06
N ARG A 135 0.50 -19.47 6.59
CA ARG A 135 0.00 -18.94 7.88
C ARG A 135 -1.51 -18.66 7.85
N ALA A 136 -2.02 -18.17 6.73
CA ALA A 136 -3.45 -17.90 6.59
C ALA A 136 -4.27 -19.21 6.57
N GLU A 137 -3.77 -20.27 5.93
CA GLU A 137 -4.38 -21.62 5.97
C GLU A 137 -4.39 -22.20 7.40
N GLU A 138 -3.40 -21.89 8.22
CA GLU A 138 -3.32 -22.24 9.63
C GLU A 138 -4.25 -21.40 10.52
N GLY A 139 -4.95 -20.41 9.96
CA GLY A 139 -5.94 -19.59 10.67
C GLY A 139 -5.41 -18.26 11.19
N GLU A 140 -4.25 -17.82 10.75
CA GLU A 140 -3.66 -16.54 11.18
C GLU A 140 -4.23 -15.29 10.46
N GLY A 141 -5.40 -15.38 9.86
CA GLY A 141 -6.09 -14.28 9.19
C GLY A 141 -6.10 -14.45 7.68
N LEU A 142 -6.07 -13.34 6.94
CA LEU A 142 -6.01 -13.35 5.47
C LEU A 142 -4.55 -13.26 5.00
N PRO A 143 -4.21 -13.90 3.87
CA PRO A 143 -2.89 -13.73 3.26
C PRO A 143 -2.75 -12.36 2.63
N THR A 144 -1.53 -11.95 2.33
CA THR A 144 -1.25 -10.79 1.49
C THR A 144 -1.29 -11.21 0.02
N TYR A 145 -2.20 -10.63 -0.75
CA TYR A 145 -2.39 -10.99 -2.16
C TYR A 145 -1.42 -10.27 -3.08
N PRO A 146 -0.69 -10.97 -3.96
CA PRO A 146 0.09 -10.35 -5.02
C PRO A 146 -0.85 -9.83 -6.14
N VAL A 147 -0.62 -8.60 -6.60
CA VAL A 147 -1.43 -7.95 -7.64
C VAL A 147 -0.54 -7.44 -8.76
N ALA A 148 -0.66 -8.05 -9.93
CA ALA A 148 0.03 -7.60 -11.14
C ALA A 148 -0.69 -6.42 -11.81
N LEU A 149 0.07 -5.45 -12.30
CA LEU A 149 -0.42 -4.27 -13.02
C LEU A 149 0.11 -4.21 -14.47
N PRO A 150 -0.26 -5.16 -15.34
CA PRO A 150 0.34 -5.28 -16.67
C PRO A 150 0.12 -4.06 -17.56
N GLY A 151 -0.95 -3.29 -17.34
CA GLY A 151 -1.18 -2.04 -18.06
C GLY A 151 -0.16 -0.95 -17.69
N CYS A 152 0.27 -0.90 -16.45
CA CYS A 152 1.33 0.00 -15.99
C CYS A 152 2.67 -0.40 -16.60
N SER A 153 3.05 -1.67 -16.48
CA SER A 153 4.30 -2.21 -17.06
C SER A 153 4.38 -1.94 -18.56
N HIS A 154 3.27 -2.17 -19.28
CA HIS A 154 3.20 -1.89 -20.72
C HIS A 154 3.39 -0.40 -21.04
N PHE A 155 2.69 0.47 -20.30
CA PHE A 155 2.77 1.93 -20.52
C PHE A 155 4.17 2.48 -20.26
N LEU A 156 4.84 1.99 -19.21
CA LEU A 156 6.20 2.42 -18.83
C LEU A 156 7.31 1.74 -19.63
N GLY A 157 7.01 0.66 -20.37
CA GLY A 157 8.02 -0.10 -21.11
C GLY A 157 8.99 -0.86 -20.19
N ILE A 158 8.52 -1.28 -19.01
CA ILE A 158 9.30 -2.06 -18.03
C ILE A 158 8.92 -3.55 -18.08
N PRO A 159 9.71 -4.45 -17.46
CA PRO A 159 9.36 -5.86 -17.34
C PRO A 159 7.98 -6.06 -16.74
N TYR A 160 7.31 -7.15 -17.09
CA TYR A 160 6.05 -7.55 -16.46
C TYR A 160 6.31 -8.32 -15.16
N THR A 161 5.38 -8.22 -14.23
CA THR A 161 5.31 -9.08 -13.04
C THR A 161 5.51 -10.54 -13.42
N PRO A 162 6.36 -11.33 -12.73
CA PRO A 162 6.62 -12.74 -13.05
C PRO A 162 5.42 -13.63 -12.65
N GLY A 163 4.28 -13.42 -13.32
CA GLY A 163 3.00 -14.02 -12.96
C GLY A 163 3.04 -15.55 -12.90
N ARG A 164 3.87 -16.22 -13.75
CA ARG A 164 3.99 -17.67 -13.70
C ARG A 164 4.60 -18.14 -12.37
N ALA A 165 5.66 -17.48 -11.92
CA ALA A 165 6.31 -17.81 -10.65
C ALA A 165 5.46 -17.54 -9.41
N LEU A 166 4.43 -16.64 -9.55
CA LEU A 166 3.49 -16.35 -8.48
C LEU A 166 2.27 -17.30 -8.45
N ILE A 167 2.05 -18.08 -9.51
CA ILE A 167 0.91 -19.00 -9.66
C ILE A 167 1.31 -20.45 -9.37
N ASP A 168 2.52 -20.87 -9.83
CA ASP A 168 3.04 -22.23 -9.72
C ASP A 168 3.57 -22.53 -8.30
#